data_0822f5b65efc1eb2fe120cceac70b6f2
#
_entry.id   0822f5b65efc1eb2fe120cceac70b6f2
#
_cell.length_a   1.000
_cell.length_b   1.000
_cell.length_c   1.000
_cell.angle_alpha   90.00
_cell.angle_beta   90.00
_cell.angle_gamma   90.00
#
_symmetry.space_group_name_H-M   'P 1'
#
loop_
_entity.id
_entity.type
_entity.pdbx_description
1 polymer ?
#
loop_
_entity_poly.entity_id
_entity_poly.type
_entity_poly.pdbx_seq_one_letter_code
_entity_poly.pdbx_strand_id
1 'polypeptide(L)'
;STTTLEAMSLNTPVISLQTENWAKEDDIAQSDAIISISKITDCEDAIKKILYDAKFKKSLLEKSQLFLKNYMSNPGNSSSSVVKLLKNLIN
;
A
#
# COMPACT_ATOMS: atom_id res chain seq x y z
N SER A 1 8.98 -0.38 3.62
CA SER A 1 7.60 -0.85 3.71
C SER A 1 6.83 -0.31 4.91
N THR A 2 7.51 0.08 6.00
CA THR A 2 6.82 0.70 7.15
C THR A 2 6.09 1.97 6.72
N THR A 3 6.71 2.80 5.89
CA THR A 3 6.09 4.01 5.37
C THR A 3 4.83 3.69 4.55
N THR A 4 4.88 2.62 3.76
CA THR A 4 3.73 2.16 2.98
C THR A 4 2.57 1.77 3.89
N LEU A 5 2.86 1.01 4.96
CA LEU A 5 1.86 0.58 5.93
C LEU A 5 1.25 1.78 6.66
N GLU A 6 2.07 2.76 7.00
CA GLU A 6 1.58 4.00 7.63
C GLU A 6 0.64 4.77 6.71
N ALA A 7 1.01 4.91 5.43
CA ALA A 7 0.16 5.57 4.45
C ALA A 7 -1.18 4.85 4.30
N MET A 8 -1.17 3.52 4.23
CA MET A 8 -2.38 2.71 4.17
C MET A 8 -3.27 2.93 5.40
N SER A 9 -2.65 2.99 6.59
CA SER A 9 -3.41 3.18 7.83
C SER A 9 -4.09 4.55 7.89
N LEU A 10 -3.54 5.53 7.18
CA LEU A 10 -4.13 6.87 7.05
C LEU A 10 -5.08 6.99 5.86
N ASN A 11 -5.43 5.86 5.26
CA ASN A 11 -6.34 5.80 4.12
C ASN A 11 -5.84 6.61 2.92
N THR A 12 -4.54 6.53 2.66
CA THR A 12 -3.86 7.25 1.58
C THR A 12 -3.47 6.28 0.47
N PRO A 13 -3.80 6.57 -0.80
CA PRO A 13 -3.36 5.73 -1.91
C PRO A 13 -1.84 5.72 -2.02
N VAL A 14 -1.27 4.57 -2.38
CA VAL A 14 0.17 4.39 -2.51
C VAL A 14 0.53 3.99 -3.93
N ILE A 15 1.51 4.68 -4.50
CA ILE A 15 2.13 4.33 -5.77
C ILE A 15 3.59 4.00 -5.49
N SER A 16 4.04 2.84 -5.94
CA SER A 16 5.42 2.40 -5.77
C SER A 16 6.11 2.31 -7.13
N LEU A 17 7.23 3.02 -7.27
CA LEU A 17 8.09 2.89 -8.43
C LEU A 17 9.07 1.74 -8.16
N GLN A 18 8.93 0.67 -8.93
CA GLN A 18 9.74 -0.52 -8.76
C GLN A 18 10.95 -0.47 -9.69
N THR A 19 12.14 -0.39 -9.10
CA THR A 19 13.40 -0.41 -9.83
C THR A 19 14.09 -1.75 -9.59
N GLU A 20 14.38 -2.46 -10.67
CA GLU A 20 15.08 -3.74 -10.66
C GLU A 20 14.43 -4.81 -9.75
N ASN A 21 15.18 -5.41 -8.86
CA ASN A 21 14.76 -6.66 -8.21
C ASN A 21 14.23 -6.51 -6.78
N TRP A 22 14.37 -5.32 -6.18
CA TRP A 22 14.06 -5.19 -4.75
C TRP A 22 12.58 -5.46 -4.43
N ALA A 23 11.69 -5.11 -5.34
CA ALA A 23 10.26 -5.26 -5.12
C ALA A 23 9.78 -6.72 -5.14
N LYS A 24 10.58 -7.63 -5.68
CA LYS A 24 10.19 -9.05 -5.79
C LYS A 24 10.06 -9.74 -4.44
N GLU A 25 10.74 -9.22 -3.42
CA GLU A 25 10.73 -9.79 -2.08
C GLU A 25 9.75 -9.10 -1.13
N ASP A 26 9.05 -8.09 -1.62
CA ASP A 26 8.12 -7.31 -0.80
C ASP A 26 6.67 -7.69 -1.15
N ASP A 27 6.00 -8.36 -0.23
CA ASP A 27 4.60 -8.77 -0.40
C ASP A 27 3.68 -7.58 -0.66
N ILE A 28 3.97 -6.43 -0.06
CA ILE A 28 3.18 -5.22 -0.26
C ILE A 28 3.30 -4.75 -1.70
N ALA A 29 4.52 -4.74 -2.25
CA ALA A 29 4.76 -4.29 -3.62
C ALA A 29 4.11 -5.20 -4.65
N GLN A 30 3.88 -6.47 -4.32
CA GLN A 30 3.24 -7.44 -5.20
C GLN A 30 1.72 -7.51 -5.03
N SER A 31 1.18 -6.84 -4.02
CA SER A 31 -0.24 -6.88 -3.74
C SER A 31 -1.01 -5.91 -4.64
N ASP A 32 -2.33 -6.08 -4.70
CA ASP A 32 -3.20 -5.13 -5.39
C ASP A 32 -3.64 -3.97 -4.49
N ALA A 33 -3.09 -3.90 -3.28
CA ALA A 33 -3.38 -2.83 -2.32
C ALA A 33 -2.66 -1.52 -2.66
N ILE A 34 -1.65 -1.57 -3.52
CA ILE A 34 -0.93 -0.39 -4.01
C ILE A 34 -0.80 -0.46 -5.53
N ILE A 35 -0.49 0.67 -6.13
CA ILE A 35 -0.18 0.73 -7.57
C ILE A 35 1.33 0.57 -7.72
N SER A 36 1.76 -0.50 -8.41
CA SER A 36 3.17 -0.75 -8.70
C SER A 36 3.46 -0.41 -10.14
N ILE A 37 4.41 0.47 -10.37
CA ILE A 37 4.82 0.90 -11.72
C ILE A 37 6.32 0.70 -11.91
N SER A 38 6.74 0.43 -13.14
CA SER A 38 8.14 0.22 -13.47
C SER A 38 8.76 1.37 -14.25
N LYS A 39 7.93 2.25 -14.78
CA LYS A 39 8.38 3.41 -15.58
C LYS A 39 7.82 4.69 -15.01
N ILE A 40 8.65 5.73 -15.00
CA ILE A 40 8.23 7.02 -14.46
C ILE A 40 7.09 7.65 -15.27
N THR A 41 7.01 7.33 -16.56
CA THR A 41 5.92 7.80 -17.42
C THR A 41 4.56 7.26 -16.98
N ASP A 42 4.53 6.06 -16.40
CA ASP A 42 3.30 5.46 -15.89
C ASP A 42 2.84 6.12 -14.59
N CYS A 43 3.73 6.83 -13.90
CA CYS A 43 3.41 7.53 -12.67
C CYS A 43 2.36 8.62 -12.89
N GLU A 44 2.50 9.38 -13.98
CA GLU A 44 1.54 10.43 -14.32
C GLU A 44 0.15 9.85 -14.53
N ASP A 45 0.05 8.76 -15.28
CA ASP A 45 -1.24 8.09 -15.52
C ASP A 45 -1.84 7.55 -14.23
N ALA A 46 -1.02 6.98 -13.36
CA ALA A 46 -1.48 6.47 -12.07
C ALA A 46 -2.01 7.58 -11.18
N ILE A 47 -1.32 8.72 -11.14
CA ILE A 47 -1.75 9.88 -10.36
C ILE A 47 -3.09 10.42 -10.89
N LYS A 48 -3.21 10.56 -12.20
CA LYS A 48 -4.45 11.01 -12.83
C LYS A 48 -5.61 10.08 -12.51
N LYS A 49 -5.36 8.78 -12.56
CA LYS A 49 -6.39 7.78 -12.25
C LYS A 49 -6.89 7.90 -10.83
N ILE A 50 -5.97 8.11 -9.87
CA ILE A 50 -6.34 8.30 -8.47
C ILE A 50 -7.13 9.60 -8.29
N LEU A 51 -6.73 10.68 -8.96
CA LEU A 51 -7.35 11.99 -8.78
C LEU A 51 -8.71 12.13 -9.46
N TYR A 52 -8.89 11.48 -10.62
CA TYR A 52 -10.08 11.72 -11.45
C TYR A 52 -11.03 10.53 -11.55
N ASP A 53 -10.62 9.35 -11.13
CA ASP A 53 -11.48 8.16 -11.12
C ASP A 53 -11.81 7.78 -9.67
N ALA A 54 -12.94 8.29 -9.19
CA ALA A 54 -13.36 8.06 -7.79
C ALA A 54 -13.61 6.59 -7.49
N LYS A 55 -14.13 5.83 -8.44
CA LYS A 55 -14.37 4.39 -8.27
C LYS A 55 -13.08 3.62 -8.13
N PHE A 56 -12.09 3.96 -8.95
CA PHE A 56 -10.78 3.33 -8.89
C PHE A 56 -10.10 3.63 -7.55
N LYS A 57 -10.12 4.89 -7.12
CA LYS A 57 -9.55 5.30 -5.84
C LYS A 57 -10.22 4.56 -4.67
N LYS A 58 -11.53 4.49 -4.67
CA LYS A 58 -12.29 3.80 -3.64
C LYS A 58 -11.92 2.32 -3.58
N SER A 59 -11.87 1.65 -4.72
CA SER A 59 -11.48 0.25 -4.81
C SER A 59 -10.06 0.02 -4.28
N LEU A 60 -9.12 0.88 -4.65
CA LEU A 60 -7.74 0.80 -4.18
C LEU A 60 -7.66 0.94 -2.66
N LEU A 61 -8.38 1.90 -2.09
CA LEU A 61 -8.38 2.12 -0.65
C LEU A 61 -9.03 0.96 0.11
N GLU A 62 -10.07 0.36 -0.43
CA GLU A 62 -10.68 -0.83 0.16
C GLU A 62 -9.70 -2.00 0.20
N LYS A 63 -8.96 -2.21 -0.90
CA LYS A 63 -7.93 -3.24 -0.96
C LYS A 63 -6.79 -2.97 0.02
N SER A 64 -6.41 -1.70 0.18
CA SER A 64 -5.41 -1.29 1.16
C SER A 64 -5.84 -1.64 2.59
N GLN A 65 -7.07 -1.36 2.95
CA GLN A 65 -7.59 -1.64 4.28
C GLN A 65 -7.66 -3.14 4.55
N LEU A 66 -8.09 -3.91 3.56
CA LEU A 66 -8.12 -5.36 3.68
C LEU A 66 -6.71 -5.93 3.84
N PHE A 67 -5.75 -5.42 3.07
CA PHE A 67 -4.35 -5.84 3.18
C PHE A 67 -3.81 -5.58 4.59
N LEU A 68 -4.04 -4.37 5.12
CA LEU A 68 -3.61 -4.01 6.47
C LEU A 68 -4.19 -4.94 7.53
N LYS A 69 -5.48 -5.21 7.44
CA LYS A 69 -6.16 -6.08 8.38
C LYS A 69 -5.54 -7.49 8.40
N ASN A 70 -5.29 -8.04 7.21
CA ASN A 70 -4.69 -9.35 7.08
C ASN A 70 -3.22 -9.35 7.54
N TYR A 71 -2.50 -8.28 7.25
CA TYR A 71 -1.11 -8.14 7.66
C TYR A 71 -0.97 -8.11 9.18
N MET A 72 -1.82 -7.35 9.85
CA MET A 72 -1.78 -7.24 11.31
C MET A 72 -2.23 -8.49 12.02
N SER A 73 -3.09 -9.31 11.39
CA SER A 73 -3.54 -10.56 12.01
C SER A 73 -2.56 -11.71 11.84
N ASN A 74 -1.48 -11.51 11.06
CA ASN A 74 -0.45 -12.53 10.87
C ASN A 74 0.80 -12.16 11.69
N PRO A 75 1.05 -12.83 12.83
CA PRO A 75 2.14 -12.45 13.74
C PRO A 75 3.54 -12.62 13.15
N GLY A 76 3.70 -13.34 12.03
CA GLY A 76 4.99 -13.52 11.38
C GLY A 76 5.41 -12.39 10.43
N ASN A 77 4.53 -11.43 10.15
CA ASN A 77 4.76 -10.46 9.08
C ASN A 77 5.46 -9.18 9.50
N SER A 78 5.47 -8.82 10.78
CA SER A 78 6.09 -7.57 11.20
C SER A 78 6.56 -7.63 12.64
N SER A 79 7.39 -6.65 13.02
CA SER A 79 7.79 -6.48 14.40
C SER A 79 6.58 -6.02 15.23
N SER A 80 6.61 -6.32 16.53
CA SER A 80 5.55 -5.92 17.45
C SER A 80 5.38 -4.40 17.51
N SER A 81 6.47 -3.65 17.34
CA SER A 81 6.41 -2.19 17.36
C SER A 81 5.63 -1.62 16.18
N VAL A 82 5.79 -2.21 14.98
CA VAL A 82 5.04 -1.80 13.79
C VAL A 82 3.56 -2.11 13.96
N VAL A 83 3.23 -3.31 14.42
CA VAL A 83 1.85 -3.72 14.67
C VAL A 83 1.19 -2.78 15.69
N LYS A 84 1.90 -2.46 16.75
CA LYS A 84 1.39 -1.56 17.80
C LYS A 84 1.11 -0.16 17.24
N LEU A 85 2.02 0.37 16.42
CA LEU A 85 1.84 1.67 15.78
C LEU A 85 0.58 1.67 14.91
N LEU A 86 0.43 0.67 14.07
CA LEU A 86 -0.72 0.56 13.17
C LEU A 86 -2.03 0.45 13.93
N LYS A 87 -2.07 -0.31 15.02
CA LYS A 87 -3.27 -0.42 15.85
C LYS A 87 -3.65 0.92 16.46
N ASN A 88 -2.67 1.71 16.90
CA ASN A 88 -2.93 3.02 17.46
C ASN A 88 -3.48 4.01 16.41
N LEU A 89 -3.05 3.88 15.18
CA LEU A 89 -3.51 4.75 14.08
C LEU A 89 -4.90 4.39 13.58
N ILE A 90 -5.26 3.11 13.63
CA ILE A 90 -6.54 2.62 13.09
C ILE A 90 -7.65 2.68 14.15
N ASN A 91 -7.31 2.46 15.39
CA ASN A 91 -8.25 2.49 16.49
C ASN A 91 -8.48 3.91 16.99
#